data_5c025203e9b35e3c93ff3e4d760b1143
#
_entry.id   5c025203e9b35e3c93ff3e4d760b1143
#
_cell.length_a   1.000
_cell.length_b   1.000
_cell.length_c   1.000
_cell.angle_alpha   90.00
_cell.angle_beta   90.00
_cell.angle_gamma   90.00
#
_symmetry.space_group_name_H-M   'P 1'
#
loop_
_entity.id
_entity.type
_entity.pdbx_description
1 polymer ?
#
loop_
_entity_poly.entity_id
_entity_poly.type
_entity_poly.pdbx_seq_one_letter_code
_entity_poly.pdbx_strand_id
1 'polypeptide(L)'
;MTELPWFERMRLGFQKTSDRLGDNLTGLINRSSLDERTLDDIEEALIASDLGPATAAKIRARLASERFERGLTESAVRAVVAEELEKILAPVAEPLEIDAFPRPQVILVVGVNGSGKTTTIAKLAHLFQEQDYSVLLAAGDTFRAAAIEQLRIWADRAGVPIICGPEGSDSSAIVFDGVKKATAEGSDVLIVDTAGRLQNKKDLMDELAKFRRVLGRLNPAAPHDVVLVLDATTGQNALSQIEVFREVAGVTGLVMTK
;
A
#
# COMPACT_ATOMS: atom_id res chain seq x y z
N MET A 1 23.76 13.87 14.07
CA MET A 1 23.13 12.54 14.27
C MET A 1 22.85 12.04 12.88
N THR A 2 23.66 11.11 12.38
CA THR A 2 23.51 10.50 11.06
C THR A 2 22.21 9.68 11.03
N GLU A 3 21.22 10.13 10.27
CA GLU A 3 20.01 9.34 10.03
C GLU A 3 20.40 8.04 9.33
N LEU A 4 19.96 6.91 9.87
CA LEU A 4 20.16 5.61 9.26
C LEU A 4 19.57 5.59 7.84
N PRO A 5 20.24 4.97 6.86
CA PRO A 5 19.72 4.80 5.50
C PRO A 5 18.32 4.20 5.52
N TRP A 6 17.46 4.61 4.57
CA TRP A 6 16.06 4.17 4.48
C TRP A 6 15.91 2.64 4.55
N PHE A 7 16.79 1.89 3.90
CA PHE A 7 16.79 0.42 3.89
C PHE A 7 17.03 -0.18 5.29
N GLU A 8 17.88 0.43 6.10
CA GLU A 8 18.12 -0.02 7.48
C GLU A 8 16.93 0.28 8.39
N ARG A 9 16.25 1.41 8.20
CA ARG A 9 15.02 1.74 8.95
C ARG A 9 13.89 0.77 8.61
N MET A 10 13.76 0.38 7.33
CA MET A 10 12.79 -0.62 6.88
C MET A 10 13.10 -1.99 7.48
N ARG A 11 14.37 -2.41 7.45
CA ARG A 11 14.83 -3.67 8.06
C ARG A 11 14.55 -3.74 9.55
N LEU A 12 14.76 -2.64 10.29
CA LEU A 12 14.45 -2.54 11.72
C LEU A 12 12.93 -2.59 12.01
N GLY A 13 12.11 -2.07 11.11
CA GLY A 13 10.65 -2.17 11.20
C GLY A 13 10.16 -3.62 11.00
N PHE A 14 10.69 -4.31 10.02
CA PHE A 14 10.40 -5.73 9.77
C PHE A 14 10.95 -6.65 10.86
N GLN A 15 12.11 -6.32 11.45
CA GLN A 15 12.68 -7.09 12.56
C GLN A 15 11.72 -7.19 13.75
N LYS A 16 11.07 -6.08 14.15
CA LYS A 16 10.11 -6.10 15.27
C LYS A 16 8.92 -7.04 15.05
N THR A 17 8.43 -7.14 13.82
CA THR A 17 7.32 -8.05 13.48
C THR A 17 7.83 -9.50 13.34
N SER A 18 9.01 -9.67 12.74
CA SER A 18 9.70 -10.96 12.65
C SER A 18 10.08 -11.50 14.03
N ASP A 19 10.54 -10.64 14.95
CA ASP A 19 10.90 -11.02 16.31
C ASP A 19 9.67 -11.46 17.12
N ARG A 20 8.53 -10.77 16.97
CA ARG A 20 7.26 -11.20 17.62
C ARG A 20 6.75 -12.53 17.11
N LEU A 21 6.79 -12.77 15.79
CA LEU A 21 6.51 -14.08 15.20
C LEU A 21 7.51 -15.12 15.69
N GLY A 22 8.80 -14.76 15.76
CA GLY A 22 9.87 -15.61 16.25
C GLY A 22 9.71 -15.99 17.70
N ASP A 23 9.48 -15.02 18.58
CA ASP A 23 9.30 -15.26 20.01
C ASP A 23 8.11 -16.18 20.30
N ASN A 24 7.00 -15.99 19.57
CA ASN A 24 5.83 -16.86 19.68
C ASN A 24 6.11 -18.30 19.18
N LEU A 25 6.93 -18.46 18.15
CA LEU A 25 7.29 -19.78 17.61
C LEU A 25 8.42 -20.46 18.40
N THR A 26 9.38 -19.70 18.95
CA THR A 26 10.56 -20.23 19.65
C THR A 26 10.18 -21.04 20.89
N GLY A 27 9.16 -20.61 21.64
CA GLY A 27 8.66 -21.34 22.81
C GLY A 27 7.98 -22.68 22.47
N LEU A 28 7.49 -22.83 21.23
CA LEU A 28 6.74 -24.01 20.78
C LEU A 28 7.66 -25.08 20.15
N ILE A 29 8.78 -24.67 19.56
CA ILE A 29 9.67 -25.52 18.75
C ILE A 29 10.72 -26.28 19.61
N ASN A 30 10.87 -25.96 20.88
CA ASN A 30 11.77 -26.68 21.80
C ASN A 30 11.32 -28.14 22.13
N ARG A 31 10.28 -28.64 21.47
CA ARG A 31 9.81 -30.01 21.55
C ARG A 31 10.47 -30.86 20.46
N SER A 32 10.95 -32.01 20.81
CA SER A 32 11.76 -32.90 19.95
C SER A 32 11.01 -33.57 18.78
N SER A 33 9.72 -33.30 18.60
CA SER A 33 8.90 -33.90 17.52
C SER A 33 7.81 -32.92 17.04
N LEU A 34 7.55 -32.92 15.74
CA LEU A 34 6.41 -32.23 15.11
C LEU A 34 5.18 -33.15 15.26
N ASP A 35 4.60 -33.17 16.46
CA ASP A 35 3.33 -33.85 16.70
C ASP A 35 2.12 -32.92 16.35
N GLU A 36 0.92 -33.53 16.30
CA GLU A 36 -0.31 -32.78 15.98
C GLU A 36 -0.53 -31.58 16.92
N ARG A 37 -0.15 -31.71 18.20
CA ARG A 37 -0.27 -30.62 19.17
C ARG A 37 0.66 -29.44 18.83
N THR A 38 1.91 -29.75 18.45
CA THR A 38 2.88 -28.72 18.05
C THR A 38 2.41 -28.00 16.77
N LEU A 39 1.81 -28.74 15.83
CA LEU A 39 1.21 -28.15 14.62
C LEU A 39 0.03 -27.24 14.94
N ASP A 40 -0.84 -27.66 15.84
CA ASP A 40 -1.99 -26.85 16.28
C ASP A 40 -1.53 -25.59 17.03
N ASP A 41 -0.55 -25.71 17.93
CA ASP A 41 0.06 -24.59 18.66
C ASP A 41 0.70 -23.58 17.68
N ILE A 42 1.37 -24.06 16.62
CA ILE A 42 1.94 -23.20 15.56
C ILE A 42 0.82 -22.49 14.78
N GLU A 43 -0.23 -23.19 14.39
CA GLU A 43 -1.38 -22.60 13.69
C GLU A 43 -2.03 -21.51 14.52
N GLU A 44 -2.27 -21.75 15.81
CA GLU A 44 -2.81 -20.75 16.73
C GLU A 44 -1.89 -19.52 16.85
N ALA A 45 -0.58 -19.72 16.95
CA ALA A 45 0.40 -18.62 17.00
C ALA A 45 0.42 -17.77 15.71
N LEU A 46 0.27 -18.41 14.55
CA LEU A 46 0.17 -17.73 13.25
C LEU A 46 -1.13 -16.92 13.17
N ILE A 47 -2.26 -17.47 13.62
CA ILE A 47 -3.54 -16.77 13.68
C ILE A 47 -3.47 -15.57 14.65
N ALA A 48 -2.88 -15.79 15.83
CA ALA A 48 -2.67 -14.72 16.83
C ALA A 48 -1.74 -13.60 16.31
N SER A 49 -0.90 -13.91 15.32
CA SER A 49 -0.04 -12.94 14.61
C SER A 49 -0.73 -12.28 13.40
N ASP A 50 -2.04 -12.42 13.30
CA ASP A 50 -2.92 -11.78 12.30
C ASP A 50 -2.73 -12.29 10.84
N LEU A 51 -2.15 -13.50 10.68
CA LEU A 51 -1.97 -14.11 9.36
C LEU A 51 -3.27 -14.58 8.69
N GLY A 52 -4.32 -14.72 9.46
CA GLY A 52 -5.60 -15.25 9.00
C GLY A 52 -5.66 -16.79 8.93
N PRO A 53 -6.83 -17.39 9.24
CA PRO A 53 -6.97 -18.85 9.38
C PRO A 53 -6.60 -19.63 8.11
N ALA A 54 -6.96 -19.11 6.93
CA ALA A 54 -6.70 -19.80 5.66
C ALA A 54 -5.20 -19.91 5.35
N THR A 55 -4.41 -18.88 5.66
CA THR A 55 -2.95 -18.89 5.48
C THR A 55 -2.29 -19.74 6.54
N ALA A 56 -2.72 -19.64 7.79
CA ALA A 56 -2.20 -20.47 8.89
C ALA A 56 -2.41 -21.97 8.62
N ALA A 57 -3.61 -22.36 8.16
CA ALA A 57 -3.91 -23.75 7.80
C ALA A 57 -3.03 -24.28 6.65
N LYS A 58 -2.73 -23.45 5.62
CA LYS A 58 -1.82 -23.82 4.54
C LYS A 58 -0.40 -24.06 5.07
N ILE A 59 0.10 -23.17 5.92
CA ILE A 59 1.42 -23.31 6.54
C ILE A 59 1.47 -24.56 7.41
N ARG A 60 0.45 -24.80 8.25
CA ARG A 60 0.32 -26.04 9.05
C ARG A 60 0.40 -27.29 8.19
N ALA A 61 -0.40 -27.35 7.12
CA ALA A 61 -0.40 -28.50 6.20
C ALA A 61 0.98 -28.73 5.55
N ARG A 62 1.66 -27.62 5.17
CA ARG A 62 3.00 -27.69 4.60
C ARG A 62 4.03 -28.21 5.63
N LEU A 63 3.98 -27.74 6.87
CA LEU A 63 4.82 -28.21 7.96
C LEU A 63 4.58 -29.71 8.26
N ALA A 64 3.33 -30.15 8.27
CA ALA A 64 2.96 -31.55 8.49
C ALA A 64 3.51 -32.49 7.39
N SER A 65 3.65 -31.99 6.15
CA SER A 65 4.17 -32.73 5.02
C SER A 65 5.70 -32.75 4.93
N GLU A 66 6.39 -31.86 5.67
CA GLU A 66 7.84 -31.69 5.61
C GLU A 66 8.58 -32.76 6.38
N ARG A 67 9.69 -33.26 5.80
CA ARG A 67 10.61 -34.17 6.47
C ARG A 67 11.81 -33.39 6.98
N PHE A 68 11.89 -33.19 8.28
CA PHE A 68 13.02 -32.52 8.93
C PHE A 68 14.14 -33.56 9.22
N GLU A 69 15.02 -33.81 8.26
CA GLU A 69 16.09 -34.79 8.38
C GLU A 69 17.02 -34.57 9.58
N ARG A 70 17.16 -33.34 10.05
CA ARG A 70 18.02 -32.97 11.20
C ARG A 70 17.23 -32.64 12.48
N GLY A 71 15.96 -33.05 12.53
CA GLY A 71 15.04 -32.69 13.60
C GLY A 71 14.40 -31.32 13.37
N LEU A 72 13.34 -31.02 14.12
CA LEU A 72 12.62 -29.76 14.07
C LEU A 72 13.46 -28.65 14.70
N THR A 73 13.92 -27.72 13.90
CA THR A 73 14.61 -26.50 14.37
C THR A 73 13.79 -25.27 14.07
N GLU A 74 13.93 -24.25 14.90
CA GLU A 74 13.25 -22.95 14.68
C GLU A 74 13.55 -22.39 13.28
N SER A 75 14.82 -22.47 12.84
CA SER A 75 15.22 -21.99 11.53
C SER A 75 14.54 -22.74 10.39
N ALA A 76 14.31 -24.06 10.55
CA ALA A 76 13.62 -24.85 9.53
C ALA A 76 12.13 -24.50 9.44
N VAL A 77 11.46 -24.29 10.58
CA VAL A 77 10.05 -23.83 10.60
C VAL A 77 9.93 -22.44 9.99
N ARG A 78 10.81 -21.51 10.37
CA ARG A 78 10.83 -20.15 9.79
C ARG A 78 11.04 -20.18 8.27
N ALA A 79 11.90 -21.06 7.77
CA ALA A 79 12.14 -21.21 6.34
C ALA A 79 10.87 -21.67 5.60
N VAL A 80 10.15 -22.66 6.12
CA VAL A 80 8.88 -23.13 5.54
C VAL A 80 7.82 -22.04 5.56
N VAL A 81 7.69 -21.29 6.66
CA VAL A 81 6.76 -20.16 6.76
C VAL A 81 7.12 -19.10 5.73
N ALA A 82 8.40 -18.73 5.60
CA ALA A 82 8.87 -17.74 4.64
C ALA A 82 8.60 -18.16 3.19
N GLU A 83 8.86 -19.43 2.84
CA GLU A 83 8.57 -19.97 1.51
C GLU A 83 7.07 -19.93 1.16
N GLU A 84 6.19 -20.27 2.11
CA GLU A 84 4.75 -20.20 1.87
C GLU A 84 4.24 -18.75 1.74
N LEU A 85 4.78 -17.81 2.51
CA LEU A 85 4.48 -16.39 2.36
C LEU A 85 5.01 -15.83 1.04
N GLU A 86 6.22 -16.21 0.62
CA GLU A 86 6.79 -15.82 -0.66
C GLU A 86 5.92 -16.29 -1.83
N LYS A 87 5.45 -17.54 -1.82
CA LYS A 87 4.53 -18.06 -2.85
C LYS A 87 3.24 -17.27 -2.96
N ILE A 88 2.76 -16.71 -1.85
CA ILE A 88 1.54 -15.86 -1.84
C ILE A 88 1.85 -14.47 -2.37
N LEU A 89 3.00 -13.89 -2.01
CA LEU A 89 3.34 -12.50 -2.30
C LEU A 89 4.00 -12.31 -3.67
N ALA A 90 4.84 -13.23 -4.12
CA ALA A 90 5.58 -13.10 -5.37
C ALA A 90 4.70 -12.83 -6.61
N PRO A 91 3.51 -13.47 -6.78
CA PRO A 91 2.64 -13.18 -7.92
C PRO A 91 2.02 -11.79 -7.95
N VAL A 92 2.05 -11.05 -6.83
CA VAL A 92 1.44 -9.72 -6.67
C VAL A 92 2.46 -8.64 -6.35
N ALA A 93 3.74 -8.99 -6.22
CA ALA A 93 4.84 -8.07 -5.96
C ALA A 93 5.37 -7.46 -7.26
N GLU A 94 4.48 -6.81 -8.01
CA GLU A 94 4.82 -6.16 -9.27
C GLU A 94 5.14 -4.68 -9.07
N PRO A 95 6.12 -4.12 -9.80
CA PRO A 95 6.40 -2.70 -9.76
C PRO A 95 5.26 -1.90 -10.40
N LEU A 96 5.09 -0.65 -9.96
CA LEU A 96 4.21 0.30 -10.63
C LEU A 96 4.98 0.89 -11.83
N GLU A 97 4.71 0.37 -13.02
CA GLU A 97 5.34 0.80 -14.26
C GLU A 97 4.69 2.06 -14.83
N ILE A 98 5.48 2.91 -15.51
CA ILE A 98 5.00 4.13 -16.15
C ILE A 98 5.06 3.92 -17.67
N ASP A 99 4.01 3.33 -18.22
CA ASP A 99 3.90 2.90 -19.60
C ASP A 99 2.66 3.44 -20.36
N ALA A 100 1.76 4.16 -19.68
CA ALA A 100 0.52 4.64 -20.28
C ALA A 100 0.78 5.62 -21.44
N PHE A 101 0.00 5.44 -22.52
CA PHE A 101 -0.01 6.34 -23.67
C PHE A 101 -1.46 6.53 -24.19
N PRO A 102 -1.90 7.77 -24.50
CA PRO A 102 -1.15 9.03 -24.40
C PRO A 102 -0.92 9.45 -22.93
N ARG A 103 0.16 10.18 -22.70
CA ARG A 103 0.51 10.75 -21.38
C ARG A 103 -0.41 11.93 -21.02
N PRO A 104 -0.59 12.23 -19.73
CA PRO A 104 0.08 11.60 -18.57
C PRO A 104 -0.52 10.25 -18.18
N GLN A 105 0.29 9.38 -17.56
CA GLN A 105 -0.26 8.30 -16.73
C GLN A 105 -0.88 8.92 -15.48
N VAL A 106 -2.15 8.65 -15.25
CA VAL A 106 -2.90 9.21 -14.11
C VAL A 106 -2.99 8.16 -13.01
N ILE A 107 -2.37 8.45 -11.87
CA ILE A 107 -2.36 7.61 -10.67
C ILE A 107 -3.24 8.25 -9.62
N LEU A 108 -4.33 7.58 -9.25
CA LEU A 108 -5.21 8.00 -8.18
C LEU A 108 -4.80 7.32 -6.87
N VAL A 109 -4.41 8.09 -5.85
CA VAL A 109 -4.01 7.53 -4.56
C VAL A 109 -5.16 7.63 -3.57
N VAL A 110 -5.67 6.47 -3.15
CA VAL A 110 -6.83 6.34 -2.27
C VAL A 110 -6.47 5.65 -0.94
N GLY A 111 -7.35 5.73 0.05
CA GLY A 111 -7.16 5.10 1.36
C GLY A 111 -7.71 5.96 2.49
N VAL A 112 -7.78 5.40 3.69
CA VAL A 112 -8.33 6.10 4.86
C VAL A 112 -7.40 7.20 5.37
N ASN A 113 -7.93 8.11 6.19
CA ASN A 113 -7.11 9.12 6.86
C ASN A 113 -6.08 8.45 7.77
N GLY A 114 -4.84 8.95 7.73
CA GLY A 114 -3.73 8.41 8.52
C GLY A 114 -3.07 7.16 7.94
N SER A 115 -3.55 6.59 6.83
CA SER A 115 -2.91 5.43 6.18
C SER A 115 -1.54 5.75 5.55
N GLY A 116 -1.18 7.01 5.38
CA GLY A 116 0.10 7.42 4.79
C GLY A 116 0.04 7.85 3.33
N LYS A 117 -1.15 8.17 2.78
CA LYS A 117 -1.33 8.62 1.38
C LYS A 117 -0.37 9.73 0.97
N THR A 118 -0.43 10.87 1.64
CA THR A 118 0.40 12.05 1.31
C THR A 118 1.89 11.74 1.34
N THR A 119 2.34 10.92 2.30
CA THR A 119 3.73 10.47 2.38
C THR A 119 4.09 9.52 1.25
N THR A 120 3.18 8.63 0.87
CA THR A 120 3.37 7.70 -0.26
C THR A 120 3.45 8.47 -1.58
N ILE A 121 2.57 9.45 -1.78
CA ILE A 121 2.61 10.34 -2.96
C ILE A 121 3.97 11.03 -3.08
N ALA A 122 4.47 11.59 -1.99
CA ALA A 122 5.78 12.25 -1.98
C ALA A 122 6.92 11.29 -2.36
N LYS A 123 6.88 10.06 -1.84
CA LYS A 123 7.89 9.04 -2.16
C LYS A 123 7.80 8.57 -3.61
N LEU A 124 6.59 8.35 -4.12
CA LEU A 124 6.39 7.98 -5.53
C LEU A 124 6.85 9.11 -6.47
N ALA A 125 6.49 10.36 -6.16
CA ALA A 125 6.92 11.50 -6.96
C ALA A 125 8.45 11.60 -7.03
N HIS A 126 9.14 11.43 -5.90
CA HIS A 126 10.60 11.42 -5.86
C HIS A 126 11.20 10.24 -6.62
N LEU A 127 10.64 9.03 -6.44
CA LEU A 127 11.09 7.82 -7.15
C LEU A 127 10.98 7.98 -8.67
N PHE A 128 9.85 8.51 -9.15
CA PHE A 128 9.66 8.72 -10.59
C PHE A 128 10.60 9.79 -11.15
N GLN A 129 10.89 10.85 -10.38
CA GLN A 129 11.91 11.82 -10.78
C GLN A 129 13.33 11.23 -10.84
N GLU A 130 13.68 10.33 -9.91
CA GLU A 130 14.98 9.61 -9.98
C GLU A 130 15.07 8.70 -11.21
N GLN A 131 13.93 8.36 -11.81
CA GLN A 131 13.81 7.61 -13.06
C GLN A 131 13.63 8.52 -14.29
N ASP A 132 13.90 9.81 -14.16
CA ASP A 132 13.80 10.83 -15.21
C ASP A 132 12.36 11.08 -15.73
N TYR A 133 11.32 10.68 -14.99
CA TYR A 133 9.94 11.04 -15.35
C TYR A 133 9.57 12.44 -14.84
N SER A 134 8.88 13.20 -15.69
CA SER A 134 8.25 14.46 -15.30
C SER A 134 6.93 14.20 -14.57
N VAL A 135 6.82 14.70 -13.33
CA VAL A 135 5.69 14.43 -12.42
C VAL A 135 4.95 15.72 -12.11
N LEU A 136 3.61 15.67 -12.13
CA LEU A 136 2.72 16.70 -11.60
C LEU A 136 1.88 16.13 -10.47
N LEU A 137 1.69 16.88 -9.37
CA LEU A 137 0.80 16.53 -8.29
C LEU A 137 -0.52 17.31 -8.35
N ALA A 138 -1.63 16.67 -7.95
CA ALA A 138 -2.92 17.33 -7.79
C ALA A 138 -3.48 17.07 -6.39
N ALA A 139 -3.73 18.16 -5.62
CA ALA A 139 -4.25 18.10 -4.25
C ALA A 139 -5.78 17.97 -4.26
N GLY A 140 -6.29 16.74 -4.41
CA GLY A 140 -7.73 16.46 -4.43
C GLY A 140 -8.39 16.40 -3.03
N ASP A 141 -7.64 16.26 -1.93
CA ASP A 141 -8.18 16.42 -0.56
C ASP A 141 -8.37 17.91 -0.21
N THR A 142 -9.37 18.52 -0.83
CA THR A 142 -9.65 19.96 -0.67
C THR A 142 -10.32 20.31 0.66
N PHE A 143 -10.81 19.33 1.40
CA PHE A 143 -11.51 19.55 2.67
C PHE A 143 -10.57 19.81 3.86
N ARG A 144 -9.28 19.58 3.70
CA ARG A 144 -8.29 19.64 4.77
C ARG A 144 -7.17 20.60 4.38
N ALA A 145 -7.24 21.85 4.85
CA ALA A 145 -6.19 22.84 4.60
C ALA A 145 -4.80 22.31 4.97
N ALA A 146 -4.69 21.60 6.10
CA ALA A 146 -3.43 21.01 6.53
C ALA A 146 -2.92 19.90 5.58
N ALA A 147 -3.80 19.16 4.90
CA ALA A 147 -3.40 18.15 3.92
C ALA A 147 -2.85 18.80 2.64
N ILE A 148 -3.51 19.84 2.16
CA ILE A 148 -3.04 20.63 1.02
C ILE A 148 -1.65 21.21 1.31
N GLU A 149 -1.48 21.85 2.47
CA GLU A 149 -0.21 22.44 2.86
C GLU A 149 0.89 21.39 3.05
N GLN A 150 0.56 20.27 3.66
CA GLN A 150 1.50 19.16 3.79
C GLN A 150 1.96 18.63 2.43
N LEU A 151 1.03 18.45 1.47
CA LEU A 151 1.38 17.98 0.14
C LEU A 151 2.23 19.01 -0.60
N ARG A 152 1.96 20.32 -0.42
CA ARG A 152 2.76 21.41 -0.98
C ARG A 152 4.20 21.38 -0.48
N ILE A 153 4.38 21.24 0.84
CA ILE A 153 5.73 21.12 1.44
C ILE A 153 6.49 19.92 0.86
N TRP A 154 5.80 18.80 0.64
CA TRP A 154 6.42 17.62 0.04
C TRP A 154 6.73 17.83 -1.45
N ALA A 155 5.85 18.48 -2.20
CA ALA A 155 6.07 18.85 -3.59
C ALA A 155 7.32 19.72 -3.74
N ASP A 156 7.42 20.78 -2.91
CA ASP A 156 8.59 21.68 -2.88
C ASP A 156 9.88 20.93 -2.56
N ARG A 157 9.85 20.02 -1.57
CA ARG A 157 11.02 19.21 -1.21
C ARG A 157 11.46 18.24 -2.30
N ALA A 158 10.51 17.68 -3.02
CA ALA A 158 10.77 16.81 -4.16
C ALA A 158 11.08 17.58 -5.44
N GLY A 159 10.90 18.90 -5.48
CA GLY A 159 11.06 19.71 -6.69
C GLY A 159 9.99 19.43 -7.75
N VAL A 160 8.80 19.02 -7.34
CA VAL A 160 7.70 18.60 -8.22
C VAL A 160 6.63 19.69 -8.25
N PRO A 161 6.14 20.11 -9.42
CA PRO A 161 5.01 21.05 -9.51
C PRO A 161 3.72 20.43 -8.93
N ILE A 162 2.89 21.29 -8.33
CA ILE A 162 1.62 20.91 -7.73
C ILE A 162 0.49 21.82 -8.20
N ILE A 163 -0.69 21.24 -8.42
CA ILE A 163 -1.96 21.96 -8.54
C ILE A 163 -2.76 21.80 -7.25
N CYS A 164 -3.20 22.90 -6.71
CA CYS A 164 -4.09 22.94 -5.55
C CYS A 164 -5.07 24.11 -5.69
N GLY A 165 -6.26 23.97 -5.10
CA GLY A 165 -7.24 25.03 -4.96
C GLY A 165 -7.33 25.53 -3.53
N PRO A 166 -8.18 26.55 -3.27
CA PRO A 166 -8.58 26.95 -1.93
C PRO A 166 -9.22 25.79 -1.15
N GLU A 167 -9.17 25.86 0.18
CA GLU A 167 -9.91 24.92 1.03
C GLU A 167 -11.40 24.92 0.68
N GLY A 168 -12.00 23.74 0.60
CA GLY A 168 -13.42 23.55 0.26
C GLY A 168 -13.76 23.73 -1.23
N SER A 169 -12.77 23.94 -2.09
CA SER A 169 -13.01 23.97 -3.55
C SER A 169 -13.45 22.60 -4.08
N ASP A 170 -14.04 22.58 -5.27
CA ASP A 170 -14.42 21.31 -5.94
C ASP A 170 -13.16 20.49 -6.28
N SER A 171 -12.98 19.41 -5.55
CA SER A 171 -11.86 18.47 -5.74
C SER A 171 -11.79 17.94 -7.19
N SER A 172 -12.95 17.75 -7.82
CA SER A 172 -13.00 17.29 -9.22
C SER A 172 -12.52 18.34 -10.22
N ALA A 173 -12.67 19.62 -9.90
CA ALA A 173 -12.12 20.72 -10.73
C ALA A 173 -10.57 20.70 -10.65
N ILE A 174 -10.01 20.48 -9.46
CA ILE A 174 -8.55 20.36 -9.28
C ILE A 174 -7.98 19.17 -10.08
N VAL A 175 -8.66 18.03 -10.04
CA VAL A 175 -8.29 16.85 -10.82
C VAL A 175 -8.37 17.13 -12.33
N PHE A 176 -9.43 17.78 -12.78
CA PHE A 176 -9.61 18.16 -14.18
C PHE A 176 -8.50 19.11 -14.67
N ASP A 177 -8.20 20.15 -13.88
CA ASP A 177 -7.13 21.11 -14.19
C ASP A 177 -5.75 20.43 -14.15
N GLY A 178 -5.58 19.47 -13.24
CA GLY A 178 -4.38 18.62 -13.16
C GLY A 178 -4.12 17.88 -14.47
N VAL A 179 -5.11 17.18 -15.00
CA VAL A 179 -4.97 16.47 -16.28
C VAL A 179 -4.69 17.42 -17.43
N LYS A 180 -5.43 18.53 -17.51
CA LYS A 180 -5.23 19.54 -18.56
C LYS A 180 -3.81 20.10 -18.54
N LYS A 181 -3.33 20.47 -17.36
CA LYS A 181 -1.97 21.02 -17.20
C LYS A 181 -0.93 19.98 -17.54
N ALA A 182 -1.03 18.76 -17.00
CA ALA A 182 -0.11 17.67 -17.27
C ALA A 182 -0.02 17.36 -18.79
N THR A 183 -1.18 17.33 -19.46
CA THR A 183 -1.24 17.12 -20.92
C THR A 183 -0.57 18.28 -21.68
N ALA A 184 -0.84 19.52 -21.29
CA ALA A 184 -0.30 20.71 -21.96
C ALA A 184 1.23 20.85 -21.76
N GLU A 185 1.75 20.47 -20.60
CA GLU A 185 3.17 20.51 -20.25
C GLU A 185 3.94 19.25 -20.71
N GLY A 186 3.22 18.22 -21.17
CA GLY A 186 3.82 16.95 -21.56
C GLY A 186 4.35 16.13 -20.37
N SER A 187 3.75 16.28 -19.20
CA SER A 187 4.14 15.52 -18.02
C SER A 187 3.92 14.02 -18.25
N ASP A 188 4.86 13.21 -17.76
CA ASP A 188 4.77 11.75 -17.86
C ASP A 188 3.74 11.17 -16.90
N VAL A 189 3.67 11.72 -15.69
CA VAL A 189 2.84 11.21 -14.58
C VAL A 189 2.06 12.33 -13.92
N LEU A 190 0.77 12.08 -13.65
CA LEU A 190 -0.06 12.87 -12.76
C LEU A 190 -0.45 12.03 -11.55
N ILE A 191 -0.03 12.42 -10.34
CA ILE A 191 -0.45 11.77 -9.10
C ILE A 191 -1.51 12.63 -8.43
N VAL A 192 -2.67 12.04 -8.13
CA VAL A 192 -3.82 12.70 -7.51
C VAL A 192 -3.96 12.22 -6.07
N ASP A 193 -3.82 13.13 -5.09
CA ASP A 193 -4.20 12.89 -3.69
C ASP A 193 -5.72 12.94 -3.54
N THR A 194 -6.28 12.12 -2.65
CA THR A 194 -7.72 12.07 -2.39
C THR A 194 -8.04 12.18 -0.91
N ALA A 195 -9.25 12.62 -0.60
CA ALA A 195 -9.79 12.56 0.75
C ALA A 195 -9.82 11.10 1.26
N GLY A 196 -9.72 10.92 2.57
CA GLY A 196 -9.71 9.60 3.20
C GLY A 196 -10.74 9.45 4.32
N ARG A 197 -11.88 10.15 4.25
CA ARG A 197 -12.89 10.21 5.31
C ARG A 197 -13.83 9.01 5.25
N LEU A 198 -13.35 7.83 5.64
CA LEU A 198 -14.15 6.59 5.61
C LEU A 198 -15.35 6.63 6.58
N GLN A 199 -15.30 7.45 7.64
CA GLN A 199 -16.43 7.68 8.54
C GLN A 199 -17.65 8.26 7.81
N ASN A 200 -17.46 8.99 6.71
CA ASN A 200 -18.50 9.40 5.78
C ASN A 200 -18.35 8.64 4.46
N LYS A 201 -18.54 7.32 4.54
CA LYS A 201 -18.29 6.38 3.44
C LYS A 201 -18.99 6.78 2.15
N LYS A 202 -20.25 7.22 2.23
CA LYS A 202 -21.05 7.58 1.06
C LYS A 202 -20.43 8.76 0.30
N ASP A 203 -20.12 9.86 0.99
CA ASP A 203 -19.58 11.06 0.34
C ASP A 203 -18.21 10.78 -0.28
N LEU A 204 -17.35 10.01 0.41
CA LEU A 204 -16.05 9.60 -0.13
C LEU A 204 -16.22 8.77 -1.40
N MET A 205 -17.15 7.83 -1.41
CA MET A 205 -17.39 6.97 -2.56
C MET A 205 -17.99 7.74 -3.74
N ASP A 206 -18.90 8.68 -3.46
CA ASP A 206 -19.47 9.58 -4.48
C ASP A 206 -18.38 10.49 -5.10
N GLU A 207 -17.45 10.98 -4.28
CA GLU A 207 -16.30 11.76 -4.73
C GLU A 207 -15.36 10.96 -5.63
N LEU A 208 -14.98 9.75 -5.22
CA LEU A 208 -14.11 8.86 -6.03
C LEU A 208 -14.78 8.47 -7.35
N ALA A 209 -16.08 8.17 -7.34
CA ALA A 209 -16.85 7.92 -8.54
C ALA A 209 -16.91 9.16 -9.47
N LYS A 210 -16.98 10.36 -8.88
CA LYS A 210 -16.91 11.62 -9.62
C LYS A 210 -15.53 11.80 -10.27
N PHE A 211 -14.44 11.52 -9.56
CA PHE A 211 -13.09 11.56 -10.12
C PHE A 211 -12.94 10.63 -11.33
N ARG A 212 -13.34 9.38 -11.20
CA ARG A 212 -13.30 8.43 -12.33
C ARG A 212 -14.07 8.94 -13.54
N ARG A 213 -15.26 9.52 -13.32
CA ARG A 213 -16.08 10.08 -14.41
C ARG A 213 -15.41 11.28 -15.07
N VAL A 214 -14.80 12.18 -14.27
CA VAL A 214 -14.12 13.36 -14.81
C VAL A 214 -12.87 12.95 -15.58
N LEU A 215 -12.07 12.06 -15.03
CA LEU A 215 -10.87 11.52 -15.68
C LEU A 215 -11.22 10.80 -16.98
N GLY A 216 -12.20 9.90 -16.97
CA GLY A 216 -12.63 9.16 -18.14
C GLY A 216 -13.23 10.00 -19.29
N ARG A 217 -13.67 11.24 -18.99
CA ARG A 217 -14.07 12.21 -20.06
C ARG A 217 -12.87 12.82 -20.77
N LEU A 218 -11.74 12.97 -20.09
CA LEU A 218 -10.52 13.54 -20.64
C LEU A 218 -9.65 12.47 -21.32
N ASN A 219 -9.54 11.32 -20.70
CA ASN A 219 -8.89 10.13 -21.21
C ASN A 219 -9.70 8.90 -20.80
N PRO A 220 -10.32 8.16 -21.75
CA PRO A 220 -11.14 6.99 -21.44
C PRO A 220 -10.42 5.88 -20.66
N ALA A 221 -9.09 5.81 -20.75
CA ALA A 221 -8.26 4.87 -19.99
C ALA A 221 -7.95 5.35 -18.57
N ALA A 222 -8.16 6.63 -18.25
CA ALA A 222 -7.86 7.18 -16.92
C ALA A 222 -8.98 6.94 -15.89
N PRO A 223 -8.64 6.75 -14.60
CA PRO A 223 -7.27 6.62 -14.09
C PRO A 223 -6.63 5.31 -14.56
N HIS A 224 -5.33 5.35 -14.91
CA HIS A 224 -4.58 4.17 -15.35
C HIS A 224 -4.30 3.26 -14.14
N ASP A 225 -3.96 3.90 -13.01
CA ASP A 225 -3.74 3.21 -11.73
C ASP A 225 -4.58 3.83 -10.62
N VAL A 226 -5.07 2.96 -9.75
CA VAL A 226 -5.71 3.33 -8.49
C VAL A 226 -4.98 2.60 -7.37
N VAL A 227 -4.13 3.33 -6.66
CA VAL A 227 -3.26 2.81 -5.61
C VAL A 227 -3.92 3.01 -4.25
N LEU A 228 -4.29 1.91 -3.61
CA LEU A 228 -4.83 1.94 -2.25
C LEU A 228 -3.71 1.85 -1.23
N VAL A 229 -3.61 2.89 -0.40
CA VAL A 229 -2.62 2.96 0.69
C VAL A 229 -3.25 2.47 1.98
N LEU A 230 -2.70 1.37 2.50
CA LEU A 230 -3.15 0.69 3.71
C LEU A 230 -2.12 0.81 4.83
N ASP A 231 -2.61 0.96 6.05
CA ASP A 231 -1.81 0.88 7.26
C ASP A 231 -1.67 -0.60 7.66
N ALA A 232 -0.45 -1.15 7.64
CA ALA A 232 -0.21 -2.55 7.98
C ALA A 232 -0.59 -2.89 9.43
N THR A 233 -0.58 -1.89 10.33
CA THR A 233 -0.98 -2.11 11.73
C THR A 233 -2.48 -2.38 11.92
N THR A 234 -3.27 -2.18 10.86
CA THR A 234 -4.72 -2.44 10.87
C THR A 234 -5.05 -3.94 10.84
N GLY A 235 -4.11 -4.79 10.42
CA GLY A 235 -4.26 -6.23 10.33
C GLY A 235 -5.41 -6.64 9.40
N GLN A 236 -6.16 -7.66 9.77
CA GLN A 236 -7.28 -8.17 8.95
C GLN A 236 -8.42 -7.16 8.73
N ASN A 237 -8.53 -6.12 9.56
CA ASN A 237 -9.50 -5.06 9.34
C ASN A 237 -9.24 -4.28 8.02
N ALA A 238 -8.03 -4.37 7.45
CA ALA A 238 -7.74 -3.79 6.15
C ALA A 238 -8.53 -4.47 5.01
N LEU A 239 -8.92 -5.74 5.15
CA LEU A 239 -9.65 -6.48 4.12
C LEU A 239 -10.99 -5.81 3.78
N SER A 240 -11.73 -5.36 4.78
CA SER A 240 -12.98 -4.64 4.56
C SER A 240 -12.78 -3.30 3.83
N GLN A 241 -11.65 -2.63 4.05
CA GLN A 241 -11.29 -1.42 3.31
C GLN A 241 -10.99 -1.76 1.84
N ILE A 242 -10.21 -2.82 1.59
CA ILE A 242 -9.89 -3.26 0.23
C ILE A 242 -11.15 -3.54 -0.58
N GLU A 243 -12.12 -4.29 -0.02
CA GLU A 243 -13.38 -4.60 -0.69
C GLU A 243 -14.13 -3.34 -1.11
N VAL A 244 -14.29 -2.40 -0.18
CA VAL A 244 -15.02 -1.15 -0.42
C VAL A 244 -14.33 -0.29 -1.49
N PHE A 245 -13.02 -0.09 -1.37
CA PHE A 245 -12.30 0.74 -2.34
C PHE A 245 -12.19 0.06 -3.70
N ARG A 246 -12.06 -1.27 -3.75
CA ARG A 246 -12.04 -2.03 -5.00
C ARG A 246 -13.33 -1.87 -5.79
N GLU A 247 -14.48 -1.96 -5.12
CA GLU A 247 -15.80 -1.85 -5.73
C GLU A 247 -16.02 -0.46 -6.35
N VAL A 248 -15.67 0.59 -5.64
CA VAL A 248 -16.00 1.97 -6.05
C VAL A 248 -14.90 2.62 -6.87
N ALA A 249 -13.65 2.50 -6.44
CA ALA A 249 -12.52 3.18 -7.08
C ALA A 249 -11.84 2.31 -8.15
N GLY A 250 -12.05 0.98 -8.15
CA GLY A 250 -11.39 0.08 -9.08
C GLY A 250 -9.89 -0.03 -8.79
N VAL A 251 -9.53 -0.36 -7.55
CA VAL A 251 -8.14 -0.49 -7.09
C VAL A 251 -7.36 -1.44 -7.99
N THR A 252 -6.20 -1.00 -8.47
CA THR A 252 -5.27 -1.77 -9.32
C THR A 252 -4.04 -2.22 -8.53
N GLY A 253 -3.64 -1.50 -7.47
CA GLY A 253 -2.47 -1.82 -6.68
C GLY A 253 -2.61 -1.44 -5.21
N LEU A 254 -1.79 -2.05 -4.36
CA LEU A 254 -1.76 -1.82 -2.92
C LEU A 254 -0.38 -1.32 -2.49
N VAL A 255 -0.36 -0.35 -1.57
CA VAL A 255 0.85 0.08 -0.86
C VAL A 255 0.62 -0.12 0.64
N MET A 256 1.47 -0.93 1.25
CA MET A 256 1.46 -1.15 2.70
C MET A 256 2.41 -0.17 3.37
N THR A 257 1.94 0.50 4.42
CA THR A 257 2.70 1.51 5.19
C THR A 257 2.83 1.11 6.66
N LYS A 258 3.76 1.75 7.35
CA LYS A 258 4.11 1.59 8.77
C LYS A 258 4.75 0.22 9.02
#